data_5c09bd3c993503d08aff6c382c8ad38f
#
_entry.id   5c09bd3c993503d08aff6c382c8ad38f
#
_cell.length_a   1.000
_cell.length_b   1.000
_cell.length_c   1.000
_cell.angle_alpha   90.00
_cell.angle_beta   90.00
_cell.angle_gamma   90.00
#
_symmetry.space_group_name_H-M   'P 1'
#
loop_
_entity.id
_entity.type
_entity.pdbx_description
1 polymer ?
#
loop_
_entity_poly.entity_id
_entity_poly.type
_entity_poly.pdbx_seq_one_letter_code
_entity_poly.pdbx_strand_id
1 'polypeptide(L)'
;VFAVGTNHGVFSIWWDASTGWGSWFQIAAGSVPPESPLNAPSPWDRHGLIRGLPVVAPGTSINALSRYPNALDIFVVGVDHHVDIRDDFVVGTDRLIDTIWWLDEIDFSMQPQQQSNWCWAATATSVALFYQPGSGWQQCGVANGELARTDCCGAGASGACNVYGFLDQALTVVGHFDHWVGGIATTAQIENEITFARPLGIRVAWSGGGAHFLVIKGQYSAGGIDYVSVDDPIYGRSDVNYATLQTAYKGSGTWTHTYYTKY
;
A
#
# COMPACT_ATOMS: atom_id res chain seq x y z
N VAL A 1 4.94 -24.81 -14.67
CA VAL A 1 3.64 -24.20 -14.99
C VAL A 1 2.84 -24.10 -13.70
N PHE A 2 2.17 -22.96 -13.50
CA PHE A 2 1.34 -22.72 -12.34
C PHE A 2 -0.12 -22.51 -12.75
N ALA A 3 -1.05 -22.91 -11.90
CA ALA A 3 -2.48 -22.67 -12.09
C ALA A 3 -3.16 -22.44 -10.74
N VAL A 4 -4.24 -21.65 -10.74
CA VAL A 4 -5.16 -21.52 -9.60
C VAL A 4 -6.30 -22.50 -9.79
N GLY A 5 -6.49 -23.38 -8.82
CA GLY A 5 -7.61 -24.33 -8.82
C GLY A 5 -8.92 -23.67 -8.40
N THR A 6 -10.03 -24.34 -8.67
CA THR A 6 -11.38 -23.89 -8.25
C THR A 6 -11.56 -23.83 -6.73
N ASN A 7 -10.66 -24.47 -5.98
CA ASN A 7 -10.58 -24.43 -4.53
C ASN A 7 -9.68 -23.29 -4.03
N HIS A 8 -9.34 -22.31 -4.89
CA HIS A 8 -8.44 -21.21 -4.62
C HIS A 8 -7.01 -21.62 -4.21
N GLY A 9 -6.65 -22.88 -4.39
CA GLY A 9 -5.28 -23.36 -4.19
C GLY A 9 -4.39 -23.03 -5.38
N VAL A 10 -3.11 -22.76 -5.12
CA VAL A 10 -2.08 -22.64 -6.16
C VAL A 10 -1.48 -24.01 -6.40
N PHE A 11 -1.47 -24.43 -7.65
CA PHE A 11 -0.95 -25.70 -8.09
C PHE A 11 0.23 -25.48 -9.02
N SER A 12 1.19 -26.40 -8.99
CA SER A 12 2.30 -26.44 -9.93
C SER A 12 2.42 -27.78 -10.60
N ILE A 13 2.93 -27.78 -11.82
CA ILE A 13 3.41 -28.94 -12.54
C ILE A 13 4.77 -28.60 -13.14
N TRP A 14 5.70 -29.51 -13.04
CA TRP A 14 7.05 -29.38 -13.59
C TRP A 14 7.23 -30.28 -14.79
N TRP A 15 8.19 -29.95 -15.65
CA TRP A 15 8.60 -30.74 -16.79
C TRP A 15 10.08 -31.10 -16.66
N ASP A 16 10.38 -32.32 -16.92
CA ASP A 16 11.75 -32.86 -16.95
C ASP A 16 12.04 -33.46 -18.31
N ALA A 17 13.25 -33.22 -18.84
CA ALA A 17 13.63 -33.67 -20.17
C ALA A 17 13.67 -35.19 -20.32
N SER A 18 13.83 -35.93 -19.23
CA SER A 18 13.92 -37.40 -19.22
C SER A 18 12.59 -38.09 -18.96
N THR A 19 11.69 -37.46 -18.18
CA THR A 19 10.43 -38.07 -17.71
C THR A 19 9.20 -37.37 -18.24
N GLY A 20 9.31 -36.22 -18.89
CA GLY A 20 8.20 -35.38 -19.37
C GLY A 20 7.50 -34.62 -18.26
N TRP A 21 6.18 -34.39 -18.43
CA TRP A 21 5.36 -33.70 -17.43
C TRP A 21 5.13 -34.57 -16.20
N GLY A 22 5.38 -34.01 -15.02
CA GLY A 22 5.00 -34.58 -13.73
C GLY A 22 3.49 -34.53 -13.47
N SER A 23 3.10 -34.79 -12.23
CA SER A 23 1.70 -34.59 -11.79
C SER A 23 1.52 -33.21 -11.18
N TRP A 24 0.31 -32.67 -11.30
CA TRP A 24 -0.06 -31.46 -10.57
C TRP A 24 0.05 -31.69 -9.07
N PHE A 25 0.69 -30.77 -8.36
CA PHE A 25 0.74 -30.75 -6.91
C PHE A 25 0.40 -29.36 -6.39
N GLN A 26 -0.25 -29.34 -5.26
CA GLN A 26 -0.64 -28.10 -4.61
C GLN A 26 0.55 -27.54 -3.83
N ILE A 27 0.97 -26.31 -4.15
CA ILE A 27 2.07 -25.61 -3.48
C ILE A 27 1.58 -24.70 -2.37
N ALA A 28 0.30 -24.31 -2.44
CA ALA A 28 -0.35 -23.56 -1.36
C ALA A 28 -1.77 -24.07 -1.19
N ALA A 29 -2.13 -24.39 0.04
CA ALA A 29 -3.50 -24.79 0.39
C ALA A 29 -4.38 -23.55 0.42
N GLY A 30 -5.22 -23.39 -0.60
CA GLY A 30 -6.30 -22.43 -0.60
C GLY A 30 -7.55 -23.10 -0.09
N SER A 31 -7.86 -23.00 1.16
CA SER A 31 -9.21 -23.13 1.67
C SER A 31 -9.40 -22.13 2.78
N VAL A 32 -9.28 -20.87 2.42
CA VAL A 32 -9.81 -19.83 3.28
C VAL A 32 -11.11 -19.42 2.64
N PRO A 33 -12.24 -19.59 3.31
CA PRO A 33 -13.47 -18.96 2.89
C PRO A 33 -13.22 -17.46 2.72
N PRO A 34 -13.90 -16.78 1.79
CA PRO A 34 -13.66 -15.35 1.51
C PRO A 34 -13.79 -14.42 2.72
N GLU A 35 -14.20 -14.92 3.87
CA GLU A 35 -14.50 -14.18 5.10
C GLU A 35 -13.68 -14.61 6.31
N SER A 36 -12.73 -15.52 6.17
CA SER A 36 -11.91 -15.94 7.31
C SER A 36 -10.66 -15.08 7.42
N PRO A 37 -10.38 -14.47 8.59
CA PRO A 37 -9.08 -13.87 8.80
C PRO A 37 -8.00 -14.95 8.66
N LEU A 38 -6.98 -14.69 7.86
CA LEU A 38 -5.86 -15.60 7.56
C LEU A 38 -4.93 -15.80 8.79
N ASN A 39 -5.49 -16.14 9.94
CA ASN A 39 -4.80 -16.31 11.20
C ASN A 39 -4.59 -17.79 11.62
N ALA A 40 -4.69 -18.75 10.71
CA ALA A 40 -4.29 -20.10 11.02
C ALA A 40 -2.78 -20.25 10.81
N PRO A 41 -1.97 -20.57 11.84
CA PRO A 41 -0.55 -20.83 11.66
C PRO A 41 -0.39 -22.00 10.69
N SER A 42 0.26 -21.75 9.57
CA SER A 42 0.70 -22.81 8.66
C SER A 42 1.78 -23.64 9.37
N PRO A 43 1.85 -24.96 9.17
CA PRO A 43 2.96 -25.79 9.67
C PRO A 43 4.34 -25.31 9.21
N TRP A 44 4.40 -24.45 8.21
CA TRP A 44 5.60 -23.82 7.66
C TRP A 44 5.93 -22.46 8.31
N ASP A 45 5.08 -22.01 9.24
CA ASP A 45 5.23 -20.73 9.95
C ASP A 45 6.24 -20.81 11.11
N ARG A 46 7.24 -21.67 11.02
CA ARG A 46 8.33 -21.71 12.02
C ARG A 46 9.12 -20.40 12.09
N HIS A 47 8.93 -19.51 11.14
CA HIS A 47 9.68 -18.27 11.03
C HIS A 47 8.80 -17.03 10.77
N GLY A 48 7.48 -17.12 10.92
CA GLY A 48 6.58 -15.99 10.65
C GLY A 48 6.50 -15.57 9.17
N LEU A 49 6.91 -16.45 8.25
CA LEU A 49 7.22 -16.08 6.86
C LEU A 49 6.17 -16.46 5.82
N ILE A 50 5.08 -17.11 6.21
CA ILE A 50 3.96 -17.36 5.31
C ILE A 50 2.67 -16.84 5.96
N ARG A 51 2.53 -15.55 5.97
CA ARG A 51 1.21 -14.95 5.99
C ARG A 51 0.55 -15.30 4.65
N GLY A 52 -0.67 -15.79 4.69
CA GLY A 52 -1.33 -16.49 3.61
C GLY A 52 -1.11 -15.84 2.24
N LEU A 53 -1.06 -16.68 1.21
CA LEU A 53 -1.10 -16.18 -0.17
C LEU A 53 -2.38 -15.34 -0.32
N PRO A 54 -2.32 -14.22 -1.05
CA PRO A 54 -3.49 -13.43 -1.34
C PRO A 54 -4.58 -14.30 -1.95
N VAL A 55 -5.84 -13.99 -1.67
CA VAL A 55 -6.95 -14.62 -2.35
C VAL A 55 -6.88 -14.19 -3.81
N VAL A 56 -6.58 -15.12 -4.70
CA VAL A 56 -6.55 -14.86 -6.14
C VAL A 56 -7.84 -15.35 -6.78
N ALA A 57 -8.38 -14.56 -7.70
CA ALA A 57 -9.58 -14.96 -8.43
C ALA A 57 -9.28 -16.18 -9.32
N PRO A 58 -10.24 -17.11 -9.49
CA PRO A 58 -10.10 -18.20 -10.45
C PRO A 58 -9.75 -17.65 -11.84
N GLY A 59 -8.74 -18.23 -12.49
CA GLY A 59 -8.28 -17.79 -13.80
C GLY A 59 -7.24 -16.66 -13.79
N THR A 60 -6.83 -16.17 -12.62
CA THR A 60 -5.74 -15.20 -12.50
C THR A 60 -4.42 -15.81 -13.02
N SER A 61 -3.69 -15.03 -13.80
CA SER A 61 -2.38 -15.43 -14.29
C SER A 61 -1.37 -15.44 -13.15
N ILE A 62 -0.64 -16.53 -13.03
CA ILE A 62 0.52 -16.65 -12.14
C ILE A 62 1.76 -16.63 -13.00
N ASN A 63 2.68 -15.71 -12.70
CA ASN A 63 3.97 -15.66 -13.33
C ASN A 63 5.03 -16.07 -12.33
N ALA A 64 6.03 -16.80 -12.80
CA ALA A 64 7.15 -17.21 -11.99
C ALA A 64 8.46 -16.92 -12.74
N LEU A 65 9.44 -16.40 -12.03
CA LEU A 65 10.76 -16.09 -12.55
C LEU A 65 11.80 -16.75 -11.64
N SER A 66 12.76 -17.43 -12.24
CA SER A 66 13.95 -17.91 -11.52
C SER A 66 15.10 -16.95 -11.81
N ARG A 67 15.51 -16.19 -10.81
CA ARG A 67 16.66 -15.26 -10.92
C ARG A 67 18.00 -15.96 -10.69
N TYR A 68 17.97 -17.05 -9.92
CA TYR A 68 19.15 -17.83 -9.57
C TYR A 68 18.82 -19.33 -9.55
N PRO A 69 19.81 -20.23 -9.68
CA PRO A 69 19.60 -21.64 -9.42
C PRO A 69 19.01 -21.83 -8.01
N ASN A 70 17.89 -22.55 -7.92
CA ASN A 70 17.14 -22.84 -6.68
C ASN A 70 16.38 -21.65 -6.05
N ALA A 71 16.23 -20.51 -6.74
CA ALA A 71 15.37 -19.43 -6.34
C ALA A 71 14.18 -19.28 -7.29
N LEU A 72 13.00 -19.04 -6.77
CA LEU A 72 11.78 -18.89 -7.55
C LEU A 72 10.95 -17.75 -6.99
N ASP A 73 10.77 -16.71 -7.79
CA ASP A 73 9.84 -15.61 -7.49
C ASP A 73 8.48 -15.94 -8.10
N ILE A 74 7.43 -15.81 -7.32
CA ILE A 74 6.06 -16.05 -7.77
C ILE A 74 5.31 -14.73 -7.71
N PHE A 75 4.72 -14.35 -8.84
CA PHE A 75 3.91 -13.15 -8.99
C PHE A 75 2.45 -13.57 -9.19
N VAL A 76 1.57 -13.06 -8.36
CA VAL A 76 0.12 -13.28 -8.47
C VAL A 76 -0.60 -11.95 -8.42
N VAL A 77 -1.72 -11.83 -9.14
CA VAL A 77 -2.61 -10.69 -9.00
C VAL A 77 -3.73 -11.08 -8.04
N GLY A 78 -3.81 -10.38 -6.92
CA GLY A 78 -4.87 -10.58 -5.92
C GLY A 78 -6.24 -10.16 -6.46
N VAL A 79 -7.30 -10.52 -5.74
CA VAL A 79 -8.67 -10.07 -6.05
C VAL A 79 -8.86 -8.56 -5.92
N ASP A 80 -7.95 -7.91 -5.23
CA ASP A 80 -7.83 -6.46 -5.05
C ASP A 80 -7.09 -5.77 -6.21
N HIS A 81 -6.69 -6.54 -7.25
CA HIS A 81 -5.91 -6.10 -8.41
C HIS A 81 -4.45 -5.70 -8.12
N HIS A 82 -3.94 -6.01 -6.94
CA HIS A 82 -2.52 -5.82 -6.63
C HIS A 82 -1.69 -7.00 -7.11
N VAL A 83 -0.43 -6.72 -7.48
CA VAL A 83 0.55 -7.75 -7.82
C VAL A 83 1.31 -8.12 -6.54
N ASP A 84 1.07 -9.31 -6.06
CA ASP A 84 1.84 -9.88 -4.95
C ASP A 84 3.08 -10.58 -5.49
N ILE A 85 4.22 -10.28 -4.90
CA ILE A 85 5.51 -10.86 -5.25
C ILE A 85 5.98 -11.72 -4.09
N ARG A 86 6.32 -12.97 -4.38
CA ARG A 86 7.03 -13.85 -3.46
C ARG A 86 8.45 -14.02 -3.96
N ASP A 87 9.38 -13.40 -3.26
CA ASP A 87 10.82 -13.52 -3.49
C ASP A 87 11.40 -14.70 -2.72
N ASP A 88 12.33 -15.42 -3.36
CA ASP A 88 13.21 -16.41 -2.76
C ASP A 88 12.56 -17.65 -2.14
N PHE A 89 11.88 -18.45 -2.97
CA PHE A 89 11.65 -19.85 -2.61
C PHE A 89 12.93 -20.66 -2.87
N VAL A 90 13.76 -20.85 -1.83
CA VAL A 90 14.96 -21.70 -1.94
C VAL A 90 14.57 -23.14 -1.71
N VAL A 91 14.64 -23.94 -2.78
CA VAL A 91 14.44 -25.40 -2.69
C VAL A 91 15.75 -26.05 -2.23
N GLY A 92 15.82 -26.46 -0.98
CA GLY A 92 16.71 -27.52 -0.56
C GLY A 92 18.02 -27.18 0.13
N THR A 93 18.20 -26.04 0.75
CA THR A 93 19.29 -25.85 1.72
C THR A 93 18.85 -25.08 2.97
N ASP A 94 19.30 -25.55 4.14
CA ASP A 94 19.06 -24.99 5.47
C ASP A 94 19.72 -23.60 5.70
N ARG A 95 19.81 -22.78 4.69
CA ARG A 95 20.32 -21.42 4.79
C ARG A 95 19.19 -20.43 4.60
N LEU A 96 18.62 -20.03 5.72
CA LEU A 96 17.90 -18.78 5.88
C LEU A 96 18.82 -17.63 5.45
N ILE A 97 18.58 -17.07 4.27
CA ILE A 97 19.10 -15.75 3.98
C ILE A 97 18.11 -14.76 4.60
N ASP A 98 18.56 -14.15 5.67
CA ASP A 98 17.86 -13.21 6.53
C ASP A 98 17.65 -11.85 5.80
N THR A 99 17.07 -11.89 4.60
CA THR A 99 16.83 -10.66 3.84
C THR A 99 15.62 -10.85 2.92
N ILE A 100 14.45 -11.12 3.49
CA ILE A 100 13.21 -11.04 2.73
C ILE A 100 12.69 -9.62 2.87
N TRP A 101 12.78 -8.87 1.78
CA TRP A 101 12.20 -7.55 1.63
C TRP A 101 10.70 -7.71 1.41
N TRP A 102 9.92 -7.54 2.44
CA TRP A 102 8.48 -7.37 2.30
C TRP A 102 8.23 -5.91 1.92
N LEU A 103 8.04 -5.66 0.66
CA LEU A 103 7.50 -4.39 0.23
C LEU A 103 5.98 -4.53 0.17
N ASP A 104 5.34 -4.46 1.33
CA ASP A 104 3.90 -4.23 1.37
C ASP A 104 3.66 -2.78 0.94
N GLU A 105 3.51 -2.59 -0.34
CA GLU A 105 3.26 -1.28 -0.95
C GLU A 105 2.08 -1.36 -1.89
N ILE A 106 1.12 -0.47 -1.70
CA ILE A 106 -0.02 -0.33 -2.61
C ILE A 106 0.35 0.55 -3.82
N ASP A 107 -0.28 0.30 -4.97
CA ASP A 107 -0.08 1.09 -6.19
C ASP A 107 -0.78 2.46 -6.10
N PHE A 108 -0.44 3.21 -5.08
CA PHE A 108 -0.92 4.56 -4.85
C PHE A 108 0.03 5.56 -5.52
N SER A 109 -0.54 6.58 -6.15
CA SER A 109 0.22 7.67 -6.78
C SER A 109 -0.32 9.03 -6.34
N MET A 110 0.54 9.84 -5.72
CA MET A 110 0.22 11.19 -5.28
C MET A 110 0.31 12.19 -6.43
N GLN A 111 -0.72 12.98 -6.61
CA GLN A 111 -0.63 14.15 -7.48
C GLN A 111 0.20 15.25 -6.81
N PRO A 112 1.12 15.92 -7.53
CA PRO A 112 1.71 17.15 -7.03
C PRO A 112 0.63 18.19 -6.70
N GLN A 113 0.77 18.88 -5.58
CA GLN A 113 -0.20 19.93 -5.23
C GLN A 113 -0.17 21.07 -6.24
N GLN A 114 -1.35 21.54 -6.65
CA GLN A 114 -1.49 22.57 -7.69
C GLN A 114 -1.38 24.00 -7.13
N GLN A 115 -1.58 24.18 -5.84
CA GLN A 115 -1.42 25.45 -5.14
C GLN A 115 -0.52 25.26 -3.91
N SER A 116 0.11 26.31 -3.43
CA SER A 116 1.12 26.24 -2.35
C SER A 116 0.56 25.73 -1.01
N ASN A 117 -0.75 25.82 -0.78
CA ASN A 117 -1.42 25.40 0.45
C ASN A 117 -2.35 24.18 0.24
N TRP A 118 -2.28 23.49 -0.90
CA TRP A 118 -3.23 22.43 -1.26
C TRP A 118 -2.73 21.01 -1.03
N CYS A 119 -1.81 20.80 -0.09
CA CYS A 119 -1.40 19.43 0.26
C CYS A 119 -2.59 18.56 0.68
N TRP A 120 -3.55 19.12 1.41
CA TRP A 120 -4.79 18.44 1.80
C TRP A 120 -5.68 18.07 0.60
N ALA A 121 -5.83 18.98 -0.36
CA ALA A 121 -6.63 18.75 -1.56
C ALA A 121 -5.94 17.74 -2.50
N ALA A 122 -4.62 17.82 -2.67
CA ALA A 122 -3.84 16.87 -3.46
C ALA A 122 -3.93 15.46 -2.87
N THR A 123 -3.77 15.34 -1.55
CA THR A 123 -3.88 14.07 -0.83
C THR A 123 -5.27 13.45 -1.00
N ALA A 124 -6.34 14.20 -0.73
CA ALA A 124 -7.70 13.67 -0.87
C ALA A 124 -8.07 13.32 -2.32
N THR A 125 -7.64 14.13 -3.29
CA THR A 125 -7.82 13.83 -4.72
C THR A 125 -7.12 12.53 -5.10
N SER A 126 -5.89 12.34 -4.65
CA SER A 126 -5.11 11.14 -4.97
C SER A 126 -5.71 9.89 -4.34
N VAL A 127 -6.22 9.99 -3.10
CA VAL A 127 -6.98 8.91 -2.46
C VAL A 127 -8.25 8.57 -3.25
N ALA A 128 -8.99 9.58 -3.70
CA ALA A 128 -10.20 9.35 -4.50
C ALA A 128 -9.91 8.66 -5.83
N LEU A 129 -8.84 9.07 -6.51
CA LEU A 129 -8.42 8.45 -7.77
C LEU A 129 -7.84 7.05 -7.56
N PHE A 130 -7.22 6.77 -6.44
CA PHE A 130 -6.77 5.43 -6.09
C PHE A 130 -7.96 4.46 -5.94
N TYR A 131 -8.98 4.83 -5.17
CA TYR A 131 -10.16 3.99 -5.00
C TYR A 131 -11.08 3.97 -6.23
N GLN A 132 -11.18 5.08 -6.94
CA GLN A 132 -12.07 5.27 -8.09
C GLN A 132 -11.37 6.02 -9.22
N PRO A 133 -10.50 5.35 -10.01
CA PRO A 133 -9.70 6.02 -11.06
C PRO A 133 -10.54 6.81 -12.08
N GLY A 134 -11.79 6.40 -12.30
CA GLY A 134 -12.73 7.08 -13.21
C GLY A 134 -13.58 8.17 -12.58
N SER A 135 -13.39 8.52 -11.31
CA SER A 135 -14.24 9.48 -10.59
C SER A 135 -14.16 10.92 -11.13
N GLY A 136 -13.05 11.25 -11.81
CA GLY A 136 -12.83 12.58 -12.36
C GLY A 136 -12.54 13.67 -11.32
N TRP A 137 -12.26 13.30 -10.05
CA TRP A 137 -11.90 14.25 -9.03
C TRP A 137 -10.66 15.07 -9.40
N GLN A 138 -10.70 16.35 -9.09
CA GLN A 138 -9.61 17.30 -9.26
C GLN A 138 -9.40 18.07 -7.95
N GLN A 139 -8.19 18.50 -7.68
CA GLN A 139 -7.85 19.24 -6.44
C GLN A 139 -8.71 20.49 -6.25
N CYS A 140 -9.01 21.22 -7.33
CA CYS A 140 -9.89 22.38 -7.27
C CYS A 140 -11.34 22.01 -6.93
N GLY A 141 -11.82 20.84 -7.35
CA GLY A 141 -13.14 20.32 -6.96
C GLY A 141 -13.20 19.98 -5.48
N VAL A 142 -12.15 19.35 -4.94
CA VAL A 142 -12.00 19.11 -3.51
C VAL A 142 -11.98 20.44 -2.74
N ALA A 143 -11.22 21.43 -3.22
CA ALA A 143 -11.18 22.77 -2.63
C ALA A 143 -12.55 23.47 -2.64
N ASN A 144 -13.30 23.34 -3.72
CA ASN A 144 -14.68 23.85 -3.76
C ASN A 144 -15.56 23.19 -2.69
N GLY A 145 -15.48 21.88 -2.53
CA GLY A 145 -16.26 21.13 -1.55
C GLY A 145 -15.94 21.51 -0.12
N GLU A 146 -14.65 21.50 0.26
CA GLU A 146 -14.22 21.79 1.63
C GLU A 146 -14.45 23.26 2.02
N LEU A 147 -14.19 24.19 1.09
CA LEU A 147 -14.31 25.63 1.38
C LEU A 147 -15.73 26.18 1.12
N ALA A 148 -16.70 25.33 0.77
CA ALA A 148 -18.05 25.72 0.35
C ALA A 148 -18.05 26.80 -0.74
N ARG A 149 -17.21 26.62 -1.78
CA ARG A 149 -17.00 27.53 -2.91
C ARG A 149 -17.34 26.85 -4.24
N THR A 150 -17.37 27.63 -5.32
CA THR A 150 -17.62 27.14 -6.68
C THR A 150 -16.58 27.63 -7.68
N ASP A 151 -15.65 28.49 -7.28
CA ASP A 151 -14.72 29.22 -8.14
C ASP A 151 -13.27 28.75 -8.05
N CYS A 152 -12.96 27.75 -7.22
CA CYS A 152 -11.58 27.28 -7.03
C CYS A 152 -10.99 26.58 -8.27
N CYS A 153 -11.82 26.12 -9.21
CA CYS A 153 -11.35 25.60 -10.50
C CYS A 153 -11.11 26.68 -11.57
N GLY A 154 -11.28 27.93 -11.23
CA GLY A 154 -11.10 29.07 -12.12
C GLY A 154 -10.15 30.13 -11.54
N ALA A 155 -10.48 31.39 -11.72
CA ALA A 155 -9.67 32.51 -11.28
C ALA A 155 -9.50 32.60 -9.74
N GLY A 156 -10.37 31.95 -8.98
CA GLY A 156 -10.29 31.89 -7.51
C GLY A 156 -9.19 30.95 -6.98
N ALA A 157 -8.65 30.07 -7.79
CA ALA A 157 -7.69 29.04 -7.35
C ALA A 157 -6.43 29.60 -6.69
N SER A 158 -5.88 30.70 -7.19
CA SER A 158 -4.66 31.34 -6.67
C SER A 158 -4.94 32.38 -5.57
N GLY A 159 -6.18 32.69 -5.29
CA GLY A 159 -6.60 33.70 -4.31
C GLY A 159 -7.24 33.10 -3.06
N ALA A 160 -8.53 33.35 -2.88
CA ALA A 160 -9.29 32.92 -1.71
C ALA A 160 -9.39 31.39 -1.52
N CYS A 161 -9.04 30.60 -2.55
CA CYS A 161 -9.02 29.13 -2.48
C CYS A 161 -7.64 28.57 -2.07
N ASN A 162 -6.56 29.32 -2.22
CA ASN A 162 -5.20 28.85 -1.85
C ASN A 162 -4.97 29.04 -0.35
N VAL A 163 -5.71 28.34 0.46
CA VAL A 163 -5.69 28.44 1.93
C VAL A 163 -5.38 27.09 2.56
N TYR A 164 -5.05 27.07 3.83
CA TYR A 164 -4.93 25.85 4.60
C TYR A 164 -6.31 25.18 4.72
N GLY A 165 -6.33 23.86 4.69
CA GLY A 165 -7.51 23.06 4.84
C GLY A 165 -7.26 21.86 5.75
N PHE A 166 -8.26 20.99 5.88
CA PHE A 166 -8.26 19.85 6.78
C PHE A 166 -8.44 18.55 5.99
N LEU A 167 -7.58 17.57 6.22
CA LEU A 167 -7.59 16.33 5.44
C LEU A 167 -8.84 15.48 5.70
N ASP A 168 -9.37 15.47 6.91
CA ASP A 168 -10.63 14.78 7.24
C ASP A 168 -11.82 15.35 6.47
N GLN A 169 -11.90 16.67 6.35
CA GLN A 169 -12.93 17.33 5.57
C GLN A 169 -12.76 17.06 4.07
N ALA A 170 -11.55 17.19 3.56
CA ALA A 170 -11.25 16.89 2.15
C ALA A 170 -11.54 15.44 1.77
N LEU A 171 -11.16 14.47 2.62
CA LEU A 171 -11.48 13.06 2.43
C LEU A 171 -13.00 12.79 2.54
N THR A 172 -13.71 13.56 3.38
CA THR A 172 -15.18 13.49 3.45
C THR A 172 -15.83 14.00 2.16
N VAL A 173 -15.32 15.09 1.58
CA VAL A 173 -15.80 15.63 0.29
C VAL A 173 -15.73 14.57 -0.80
N VAL A 174 -14.66 13.80 -0.85
CA VAL A 174 -14.49 12.74 -1.88
C VAL A 174 -15.12 11.40 -1.49
N GLY A 175 -15.66 11.26 -0.27
CA GLY A 175 -16.37 10.06 0.20
C GLY A 175 -15.48 8.96 0.80
N HIS A 176 -14.19 9.22 0.98
CA HIS A 176 -13.20 8.20 1.39
C HIS A 176 -12.64 8.42 2.81
N PHE A 177 -13.27 9.25 3.62
CA PHE A 177 -12.90 9.40 5.03
C PHE A 177 -13.50 8.30 5.88
N ASP A 178 -12.68 7.63 6.68
CA ASP A 178 -13.15 6.69 7.70
C ASP A 178 -13.11 7.35 9.09
N HIS A 179 -11.94 7.54 9.66
CA HIS A 179 -11.72 8.24 10.92
C HIS A 179 -10.30 8.80 10.98
N TRP A 180 -10.00 9.57 12.02
CA TRP A 180 -8.63 9.97 12.32
C TRP A 180 -8.32 9.79 13.81
N VAL A 181 -7.03 9.66 14.12
CA VAL A 181 -6.52 9.62 15.49
C VAL A 181 -5.40 10.63 15.68
N GLY A 182 -5.34 11.24 16.86
CA GLY A 182 -4.19 12.03 17.27
C GLY A 182 -3.02 11.08 17.58
N GLY A 183 -1.89 11.28 16.88
CA GLY A 183 -0.69 10.49 17.09
C GLY A 183 -0.28 9.66 15.87
N ILE A 184 0.63 8.75 16.11
CA ILE A 184 1.39 7.96 15.14
C ILE A 184 0.77 6.56 15.07
N ALA A 185 0.49 6.08 13.87
CA ALA A 185 0.13 4.66 13.68
C ALA A 185 1.36 3.77 13.88
N THR A 186 1.19 2.68 14.60
CA THR A 186 2.23 1.65 14.75
C THR A 186 2.49 0.96 13.42
N THR A 187 3.65 0.31 13.27
CA THR A 187 3.98 -0.48 12.08
C THR A 187 2.93 -1.56 11.80
N ALA A 188 2.40 -2.21 12.84
CA ALA A 188 1.33 -3.20 12.70
C ALA A 188 0.00 -2.59 12.20
N GLN A 189 -0.32 -1.35 12.59
CA GLN A 189 -1.48 -0.64 12.07
C GLN A 189 -1.27 -0.23 10.61
N ILE A 190 -0.08 0.27 10.27
CA ILE A 190 0.28 0.58 8.88
C ILE A 190 0.18 -0.68 8.03
N GLU A 191 0.79 -1.78 8.45
CA GLU A 191 0.74 -3.07 7.76
C GLU A 191 -0.71 -3.52 7.50
N ASN A 192 -1.57 -3.39 8.51
CA ASN A 192 -2.99 -3.72 8.35
C ASN A 192 -3.67 -2.88 7.27
N GLU A 193 -3.44 -1.56 7.26
CA GLU A 193 -4.06 -0.69 6.25
C GLU A 193 -3.54 -0.99 4.85
N ILE A 194 -2.23 -1.16 4.69
CA ILE A 194 -1.60 -1.50 3.40
C ILE A 194 -2.06 -2.86 2.89
N THR A 195 -2.14 -3.87 3.77
CA THR A 195 -2.65 -5.21 3.41
C THR A 195 -4.07 -5.16 2.85
N PHE A 196 -4.91 -4.25 3.35
CA PHE A 196 -6.28 -4.05 2.84
C PHE A 196 -6.39 -2.97 1.75
N ALA A 197 -5.27 -2.61 1.12
CA ALA A 197 -5.21 -1.60 0.07
C ALA A 197 -5.82 -0.26 0.49
N ARG A 198 -5.54 0.19 1.72
CA ARG A 198 -6.02 1.46 2.25
C ARG A 198 -4.86 2.44 2.46
N PRO A 199 -4.69 3.45 1.61
CA PRO A 199 -3.67 4.47 1.80
C PRO A 199 -3.92 5.23 3.10
N LEU A 200 -2.86 5.44 3.87
CA LEU A 200 -2.94 6.05 5.19
C LEU A 200 -2.48 7.50 5.13
N GLY A 201 -3.40 8.45 5.26
CA GLY A 201 -3.06 9.87 5.33
C GLY A 201 -2.37 10.23 6.66
N ILE A 202 -1.36 11.09 6.61
CA ILE A 202 -0.72 11.60 7.83
C ILE A 202 -0.56 13.11 7.79
N ARG A 203 -0.55 13.72 8.98
CA ARG A 203 -0.23 15.14 9.17
C ARG A 203 1.11 15.29 9.86
N VAL A 204 2.00 16.03 9.24
CA VAL A 204 3.29 16.41 9.77
C VAL A 204 3.26 17.89 10.14
N ALA A 205 3.51 18.20 11.41
CA ALA A 205 3.65 19.60 11.89
C ALA A 205 5.11 20.04 11.78
N TRP A 206 5.35 21.22 11.23
CA TRP A 206 6.69 21.79 11.11
C TRP A 206 7.10 22.53 12.38
N SER A 207 8.36 22.42 12.77
CA SER A 207 8.90 23.16 13.94
C SER A 207 8.81 24.68 13.79
N GLY A 208 8.81 25.20 12.54
CA GLY A 208 8.59 26.61 12.22
C GLY A 208 7.13 27.06 12.15
N GLY A 209 6.20 26.18 12.47
CA GLY A 209 4.76 26.41 12.33
C GLY A 209 4.19 25.91 11.01
N GLY A 210 2.85 25.75 10.99
CA GLY A 210 2.15 25.11 9.87
C GLY A 210 2.22 23.58 9.90
N ALA A 211 1.63 22.96 8.90
CA ALA A 211 1.61 21.51 8.75
C ALA A 211 1.51 21.10 7.28
N HIS A 212 1.74 19.82 7.04
CA HIS A 212 1.74 19.22 5.72
C HIS A 212 1.04 17.86 5.76
N PHE A 213 0.37 17.50 4.67
CA PHE A 213 -0.29 16.22 4.52
C PHE A 213 0.38 15.41 3.42
N LEU A 214 0.57 14.12 3.69
CA LEU A 214 1.12 13.13 2.76
C LEU A 214 0.50 11.76 3.07
N VAL A 215 0.84 10.76 2.27
CA VAL A 215 0.32 9.39 2.41
C VAL A 215 1.43 8.42 2.69
N ILE A 216 1.21 7.50 3.63
CA ILE A 216 1.95 6.25 3.73
C ILE A 216 1.24 5.25 2.81
N LYS A 217 1.99 4.66 1.89
CA LYS A 217 1.52 3.72 0.89
C LYS A 217 2.20 2.35 0.98
N GLY A 218 3.13 2.20 1.91
CA GLY A 218 3.84 0.94 2.13
C GLY A 218 4.74 1.00 3.35
N GLN A 219 5.22 -0.18 3.75
CA GLN A 219 6.24 -0.33 4.79
C GLN A 219 7.09 -1.57 4.55
N TYR A 220 8.31 -1.57 5.08
CA TYR A 220 9.20 -2.73 5.07
C TYR A 220 10.25 -2.61 6.17
N SER A 221 10.89 -3.72 6.50
CA SER A 221 12.03 -3.75 7.42
C SER A 221 13.30 -4.19 6.70
N ALA A 222 14.39 -3.49 6.92
CA ALA A 222 15.68 -3.79 6.33
C ALA A 222 16.79 -3.62 7.37
N GLY A 223 17.60 -4.68 7.56
CA GLY A 223 18.70 -4.64 8.52
C GLY A 223 18.24 -4.36 9.98
N GLY A 224 17.01 -4.76 10.33
CA GLY A 224 16.42 -4.50 11.66
C GLY A 224 15.90 -3.05 11.83
N ILE A 225 15.78 -2.31 10.76
CA ILE A 225 15.25 -0.94 10.75
C ILE A 225 13.95 -0.93 9.96
N ASP A 226 12.89 -0.35 10.54
CA ASP A 226 11.61 -0.18 9.86
C ASP A 226 11.62 1.08 8.99
N TYR A 227 11.13 0.92 7.78
CA TYR A 227 10.92 1.99 6.80
C TYR A 227 9.46 2.05 6.40
N VAL A 228 9.04 3.23 5.98
CA VAL A 228 7.73 3.46 5.36
C VAL A 228 7.91 4.12 4.00
N SER A 229 7.18 3.63 3.02
CA SER A 229 7.08 4.26 1.70
C SER A 229 6.03 5.34 1.77
N VAL A 230 6.46 6.59 1.62
CA VAL A 230 5.57 7.75 1.61
C VAL A 230 5.47 8.34 0.21
N ASP A 231 4.31 8.91 -0.07
CA ASP A 231 4.08 9.71 -1.25
C ASP A 231 3.58 11.09 -0.85
N ASP A 232 4.29 12.13 -1.28
CA ASP A 232 4.19 13.49 -0.78
C ASP A 232 3.87 14.45 -1.93
N PRO A 233 2.84 15.30 -1.82
CA PRO A 233 2.44 16.20 -2.90
C PRO A 233 3.45 17.30 -3.23
N ILE A 234 4.48 17.52 -2.39
CA ILE A 234 5.58 18.48 -2.64
C ILE A 234 6.87 17.74 -2.96
N TYR A 235 7.22 16.74 -2.16
CA TYR A 235 8.55 16.10 -2.20
C TYR A 235 8.55 14.78 -3.00
N GLY A 236 7.40 14.32 -3.47
CA GLY A 236 7.27 13.06 -4.21
C GLY A 236 7.48 11.83 -3.35
N ARG A 237 7.65 10.69 -4.01
CA ARG A 237 7.86 9.40 -3.37
C ARG A 237 9.22 9.32 -2.69
N SER A 238 9.26 8.76 -1.48
CA SER A 238 10.51 8.41 -0.79
C SER A 238 10.26 7.34 0.28
N ASP A 239 11.28 6.50 0.51
CA ASP A 239 11.32 5.61 1.64
C ASP A 239 11.98 6.33 2.81
N VAL A 240 11.31 6.33 3.94
CA VAL A 240 11.73 7.08 5.13
C VAL A 240 11.84 6.11 6.31
N ASN A 241 12.94 6.18 7.04
CA ASN A 241 13.05 5.46 8.31
C ASN A 241 11.86 5.84 9.21
N TYR A 242 11.14 4.84 9.74
CA TYR A 242 9.93 5.05 10.52
C TYR A 242 10.14 5.98 11.72
N ALA A 243 11.25 5.82 12.45
CA ALA A 243 11.57 6.70 13.58
C ALA A 243 11.87 8.15 13.12
N THR A 244 12.48 8.32 11.94
CA THR A 244 12.71 9.65 11.35
C THR A 244 11.41 10.30 10.92
N LEU A 245 10.47 9.56 10.34
CA LEU A 245 9.16 10.10 9.97
C LEU A 245 8.41 10.62 11.19
N GLN A 246 8.53 9.97 12.33
CA GLN A 246 7.85 10.36 13.55
C GLN A 246 8.23 11.76 14.05
N THR A 247 9.50 12.13 13.98
CA THR A 247 10.02 13.30 14.70
C THR A 247 10.87 14.26 13.88
N ALA A 248 11.32 13.86 12.69
CA ALA A 248 12.28 14.61 11.89
C ALA A 248 12.05 14.48 10.37
N TYR A 249 10.80 14.34 9.93
CA TYR A 249 10.49 14.29 8.50
C TYR A 249 11.04 15.54 7.80
N LYS A 250 11.80 15.35 6.71
CA LYS A 250 12.50 16.43 6.00
C LYS A 250 13.25 17.39 6.93
N GLY A 251 13.80 16.89 8.06
CA GLY A 251 14.65 17.60 9.02
C GLY A 251 13.91 18.34 10.14
N SER A 252 12.60 18.59 10.05
CA SER A 252 11.89 19.41 11.06
C SER A 252 10.43 19.04 11.29
N GLY A 253 9.91 18.06 10.56
CA GLY A 253 8.52 17.67 10.64
C GLY A 253 8.27 16.61 11.70
N THR A 254 7.19 16.75 12.46
CA THR A 254 6.73 15.78 13.46
C THR A 254 5.36 15.23 13.06
N TRP A 255 5.22 13.91 12.98
CA TRP A 255 3.95 13.26 12.70
C TRP A 255 3.00 13.42 13.89
N THR A 256 1.84 14.03 13.67
CA THR A 256 0.91 14.41 14.73
C THR A 256 -0.47 13.77 14.66
N HIS A 257 -0.91 13.38 13.45
CA HIS A 257 -2.24 12.79 13.22
C HIS A 257 -2.16 11.75 12.12
N THR A 258 -2.98 10.73 12.25
CA THR A 258 -3.15 9.66 11.26
C THR A 258 -4.61 9.63 10.80
N TYR A 259 -4.82 9.61 9.47
CA TYR A 259 -6.13 9.61 8.83
C TYR A 259 -6.34 8.29 8.10
N TYR A 260 -7.35 7.55 8.52
CA TYR A 260 -7.72 6.27 7.94
C TYR A 260 -8.70 6.51 6.80
N THR A 261 -8.50 5.77 5.70
CA THR A 261 -9.33 5.88 4.52
C THR A 261 -10.15 4.61 4.30
N LYS A 262 -11.21 4.72 3.51
CA LYS A 262 -12.06 3.60 3.13
C LYS A 262 -12.51 3.72 1.68
N TYR A 263 -12.83 2.56 1.08
CA TYR A 263 -13.47 2.48 -0.24
C TYR A 263 -14.86 3.11 -0.22
#